data_c8b0e3e315b8e05e2091984dbae7ffdb
#
_entry.id   c8b0e3e315b8e05e2091984dbae7ffdb
#
_cell.length_a   1.000
_cell.length_b   1.000
_cell.length_c   1.000
_cell.angle_alpha   90.00
_cell.angle_beta   90.00
_cell.angle_gamma   90.00
#
_symmetry.space_group_name_H-M   'P 1'
#
loop_
_entity.id
_entity.type
_entity.pdbx_description
1 polymer ?
#
loop_
_entity_poly.entity_id
_entity_poly.type
_entity_poly.pdbx_seq_one_letter_code
_entity_poly.pdbx_strand_id
1 'polypeptide(L)'
;MTSSQRRVAADGVADTAAASTTWVIVASRDHARRGLAEGFIMANHGKRTPLARMNAGDGVVIYSPKTNHPDGDPLRAITIVGTVTGAEPEPSDLIANGYRRRADLREIEPLALDRIRDHLPTSRLRFGCFELARADATAIWRLIDSEQT
;
A
#
# COMPACT_ATOMS: atom_id res chain seq x y z
N MET A 1 21.12 -7.91 -11.57
CA MET A 1 20.34 -8.22 -11.58
C MET A 1 19.98 -8.38 -11.72
N THR A 2 20.10 -8.24 -11.53
CA THR A 2 19.32 -8.57 -11.62
C THR A 2 18.88 -8.71 -11.81
N SER A 3 18.90 -8.73 -11.66
CA SER A 3 18.01 -9.04 -11.84
C SER A 3 17.68 -9.17 -12.12
N SER A 4 17.75 -9.19 -12.03
CA SER A 4 16.94 -9.52 -12.27
C SER A 4 16.62 -9.56 -12.58
N GLN A 5 16.59 -9.63 -12.52
CA GLN A 5 15.85 -9.85 -12.72
C GLN A 5 15.28 -10.08 -12.94
N ARG A 6 15.16 -10.32 -12.87
CA ARG A 6 14.34 -10.74 -12.91
C ARG A 6 13.60 -10.94 -13.29
N ARG A 7 13.30 -11.08 -13.31
CA ARG A 7 12.33 -11.43 -13.51
C ARG A 7 11.63 -11.49 -13.80
N VAL A 8 11.45 -11.40 -13.77
CA VAL A 8 10.44 -11.53 -13.90
C VAL A 8 9.84 -11.72 -14.27
N ALA A 9 9.65 -11.85 -14.27
CA ALA A 9 8.73 -12.05 -14.35
C ALA A 9 8.06 -12.25 -14.57
N ALA A 10 7.77 -12.61 -14.87
CA ALA A 10 7.02 -12.75 -14.84
C ALA A 10 6.64 -12.77 -14.59
N ASP A 11 6.22 -13.09 -14.58
CA ASP A 11 5.88 -12.86 -14.06
C ASP A 11 6.60 -12.37 -13.36
N GLY A 12 7.13 -12.42 -13.59
CA GLY A 12 7.97 -11.62 -12.85
C GLY A 12 7.39 -11.02 -11.60
N VAL A 13 6.20 -10.69 -11.68
CA VAL A 13 5.43 -10.19 -10.54
C VAL A 13 5.38 -11.23 -9.44
N ALA A 14 5.20 -12.48 -9.79
CA ALA A 14 5.14 -13.55 -8.80
C ALA A 14 6.45 -13.64 -8.02
N ASP A 15 7.59 -13.52 -8.71
CA ASP A 15 8.88 -13.58 -8.04
C ASP A 15 9.11 -12.37 -7.15
N THR A 16 8.69 -11.19 -7.61
CA THR A 16 8.78 -9.98 -6.80
C THR A 16 7.94 -10.12 -5.54
N ALA A 17 6.71 -10.61 -5.69
CA ALA A 17 5.83 -10.80 -4.53
C ALA A 17 6.39 -11.82 -3.55
N ALA A 18 7.09 -12.85 -4.03
CA ALA A 18 7.69 -13.86 -3.17
C ALA A 18 8.91 -13.30 -2.43
N ALA A 19 9.63 -12.34 -3.01
CA ALA A 19 10.87 -11.81 -2.44
C ALA A 19 10.65 -10.56 -1.60
N SER A 20 9.57 -9.83 -1.82
CA SER A 20 9.34 -8.55 -1.17
C SER A 20 8.25 -8.64 -0.10
N THR A 21 8.23 -7.65 0.75
CA THR A 21 7.19 -7.48 1.76
C THR A 21 6.05 -6.67 1.16
N THR A 22 4.83 -6.93 1.60
CA THR A 22 3.68 -6.10 1.27
C THR A 22 3.22 -5.37 2.52
N TRP A 23 3.06 -4.06 2.41
CA TRP A 23 2.65 -3.20 3.52
C TRP A 23 1.21 -2.75 3.32
N VAL A 24 0.48 -2.70 4.43
CA VAL A 24 -0.86 -2.10 4.46
C VAL A 24 -0.73 -0.71 5.06
N ILE A 25 -1.27 0.29 4.38
CA ILE A 25 -1.36 1.64 4.91
C ILE A 25 -2.84 1.98 5.02
N VAL A 26 -3.23 2.56 6.16
CA VAL A 26 -4.62 2.98 6.39
C VAL A 26 -4.71 4.48 6.12
N ALA A 27 -5.54 4.85 5.14
CA ALA A 27 -5.74 6.26 4.79
C ALA A 27 -7.10 6.42 4.09
N SER A 28 -7.78 7.54 4.34
CA SER A 28 -9.01 7.83 3.60
C SER A 28 -8.72 7.84 2.10
N ARG A 29 -9.75 7.58 1.29
CA ARG A 29 -9.56 7.56 -0.16
C ARG A 29 -9.03 8.89 -0.70
N ASP A 30 -9.55 10.00 -0.21
CA ASP A 30 -9.10 11.30 -0.68
C ASP A 30 -7.63 11.56 -0.35
N HIS A 31 -7.20 11.17 0.85
CA HIS A 31 -5.80 11.31 1.22
C HIS A 31 -4.92 10.41 0.34
N ALA A 32 -5.37 9.18 0.11
CA ALA A 32 -4.64 8.23 -0.74
C ALA A 32 -4.55 8.73 -2.18
N ARG A 33 -5.63 9.33 -2.70
CA ARG A 33 -5.64 9.91 -4.05
C ARG A 33 -4.67 11.07 -4.19
N ARG A 34 -4.49 11.85 -3.13
CA ARG A 34 -3.50 12.93 -3.14
C ARG A 34 -2.10 12.35 -3.28
N GLY A 35 -1.80 11.29 -2.55
CA GLY A 35 -0.53 10.59 -2.69
C GLY A 35 -0.33 10.02 -4.08
N LEU A 36 -1.38 9.44 -4.65
CA LEU A 36 -1.35 8.92 -6.02
C LEU A 36 -0.98 10.02 -7.02
N ALA A 37 -1.60 11.19 -6.89
CA ALA A 37 -1.35 12.30 -7.80
C ALA A 37 0.10 12.78 -7.73
N GLU A 38 0.72 12.70 -6.56
CA GLU A 38 2.09 13.16 -6.36
C GLU A 38 3.14 12.06 -6.45
N GLY A 39 2.73 10.80 -6.42
CA GLY A 39 3.65 9.67 -6.48
C GLY A 39 4.31 9.33 -5.14
N PHE A 40 3.61 9.55 -4.04
CA PHE A 40 4.14 9.33 -2.70
C PHE A 40 3.15 8.63 -1.80
N ILE A 41 3.68 7.94 -0.79
CA ILE A 41 2.89 7.39 0.31
C ILE A 41 3.32 8.05 1.61
N MET A 42 2.36 8.12 2.55
CA MET A 42 2.59 8.57 3.91
C MET A 42 1.95 7.56 4.85
N ALA A 43 2.44 7.49 6.08
CA ALA A 43 1.91 6.56 7.08
C ALA A 43 1.86 7.26 8.43
N ASN A 44 0.81 6.96 9.20
CA ASN A 44 0.67 7.44 10.57
C ASN A 44 0.89 8.95 10.70
N HIS A 45 0.18 9.74 9.87
CA HIS A 45 0.24 11.21 9.90
C HIS A 45 1.64 11.75 9.61
N GLY A 46 2.36 11.10 8.72
CA GLY A 46 3.66 11.58 8.27
C GLY A 46 4.84 11.14 9.10
N LYS A 47 4.68 10.13 9.95
CA LYS A 47 5.80 9.61 10.73
C LYS A 47 6.83 8.95 9.82
N ARG A 48 8.09 9.15 10.16
CA ARG A 48 9.21 8.61 9.37
C ARG A 48 9.40 7.11 9.57
N THR A 49 9.29 6.63 10.80
CA THR A 49 9.66 5.25 11.15
C THR A 49 8.96 4.19 10.31
N PRO A 50 7.63 4.21 10.10
CA PRO A 50 7.01 3.18 9.27
C PRO A 50 7.57 3.18 7.85
N LEU A 51 7.79 4.36 7.27
CA LEU A 51 8.31 4.47 5.92
C LEU A 51 9.75 3.99 5.81
N ALA A 52 10.55 4.21 6.85
CA ALA A 52 11.95 3.81 6.87
C ALA A 52 12.13 2.29 6.93
N ARG A 53 11.11 1.58 7.39
CA ARG A 53 11.14 0.11 7.48
C ARG A 53 10.91 -0.57 6.13
N MET A 54 10.41 0.17 5.16
CA MET A 54 10.11 -0.37 3.83
C MET A 54 11.38 -0.40 2.97
N ASN A 55 11.41 -1.33 2.02
CA ASN A 55 12.47 -1.41 1.03
C ASN A 55 11.91 -1.11 -0.35
N ALA A 56 12.73 -0.50 -1.20
CA ALA A 56 12.34 -0.32 -2.60
C ALA A 56 12.02 -1.69 -3.19
N GLY A 57 10.91 -1.77 -3.91
CA GLY A 57 10.40 -3.03 -4.45
C GLY A 57 9.31 -3.65 -3.60
N ASP A 58 9.13 -3.20 -2.36
CA ASP A 58 8.03 -3.70 -1.53
C ASP A 58 6.69 -3.28 -2.10
N GLY A 59 5.69 -4.14 -1.95
CA GLY A 59 4.32 -3.83 -2.34
C GLY A 59 3.61 -2.98 -1.29
N VAL A 60 2.64 -2.20 -1.72
CA VAL A 60 1.81 -1.38 -0.84
C VAL A 60 0.36 -1.55 -1.24
N VAL A 61 -0.51 -1.79 -0.26
CA VAL A 61 -1.96 -1.70 -0.45
C VAL A 61 -2.49 -0.68 0.54
N ILE A 62 -3.33 0.23 0.06
CA ILE A 62 -3.90 1.27 0.90
C ILE A 62 -5.34 0.91 1.18
N TYR A 63 -5.63 0.66 2.46
CA TYR A 63 -6.96 0.38 2.94
C TYR A 63 -7.62 1.68 3.36
N SER A 64 -8.77 1.99 2.78
CA SER A 64 -9.51 3.22 3.06
C SER A 64 -10.77 2.90 3.84
N PRO A 65 -10.81 3.23 5.15
CA PRO A 65 -12.02 3.00 5.93
C PRO A 65 -13.15 3.94 5.52
N LYS A 66 -12.80 5.11 5.01
CA LYS A 66 -13.76 6.15 4.64
C LYS A 66 -13.31 6.86 3.38
N THR A 67 -14.25 7.58 2.74
CA THR A 67 -13.93 8.42 1.59
C THR A 67 -13.10 9.63 1.99
N ASN A 68 -13.44 10.25 3.13
CA ASN A 68 -12.73 11.40 3.71
C ASN A 68 -12.56 11.20 5.20
N HIS A 69 -11.55 11.84 5.77
CA HIS A 69 -11.36 11.84 7.21
C HIS A 69 -11.62 13.27 7.73
N PRO A 70 -12.38 13.43 8.84
CA PRO A 70 -13.04 12.38 9.64
C PRO A 70 -14.48 12.08 9.22
N ASP A 71 -15.11 12.91 8.40
CA ASP A 71 -16.57 12.91 8.22
C ASP A 71 -17.06 12.22 6.95
N GLY A 72 -16.18 11.51 6.24
CA GLY A 72 -16.57 10.85 5.01
C GLY A 72 -17.45 9.63 5.24
N ASP A 73 -18.01 9.12 4.14
CA ASP A 73 -18.81 7.90 4.16
C ASP A 73 -17.95 6.68 4.39
N PRO A 74 -18.49 5.65 5.08
CA PRO A 74 -17.77 4.38 5.22
C PRO A 74 -17.45 3.77 3.85
N LEU A 75 -16.23 3.28 3.69
CA LEU A 75 -15.81 2.64 2.46
C LEU A 75 -15.29 1.23 2.70
N ARG A 76 -14.36 1.06 3.63
CA ARG A 76 -13.84 -0.24 4.08
C ARG A 76 -13.37 -1.10 2.92
N ALA A 77 -12.41 -0.59 2.17
CA ALA A 77 -11.92 -1.27 0.97
C ALA A 77 -10.49 -0.86 0.68
N ILE A 78 -9.76 -1.74 -0.03
CA ILE A 78 -8.50 -1.35 -0.63
C ILE A 78 -8.83 -0.53 -1.87
N THR A 79 -8.23 0.64 -1.98
CA THR A 79 -8.55 1.60 -3.04
C THR A 79 -7.37 1.93 -3.95
N ILE A 80 -6.16 1.86 -3.42
CA ILE A 80 -4.95 2.19 -4.18
C ILE A 80 -3.88 1.15 -3.83
N VAL A 81 -3.11 0.75 -4.82
CA VAL A 81 -2.03 -0.21 -4.63
C VAL A 81 -0.81 0.22 -5.41
N GLY A 82 0.33 -0.35 -5.09
CA GLY A 82 1.55 -0.03 -5.84
C GLY A 82 2.79 -0.64 -5.25
N THR A 83 3.91 -0.01 -5.57
CA THR A 83 5.25 -0.48 -5.23
C THR A 83 6.09 0.68 -4.72
N VAL A 84 6.82 0.46 -3.63
CA VAL A 84 7.78 1.45 -3.12
C VAL A 84 8.93 1.56 -4.11
N THR A 85 9.25 2.78 -4.54
CA THR A 85 10.34 3.03 -5.49
C THR A 85 11.44 3.89 -4.90
N GLY A 86 11.15 4.72 -3.90
CA GLY A 86 12.14 5.58 -3.28
C GLY A 86 13.10 4.79 -2.40
N ALA A 87 14.35 5.24 -2.34
CA ALA A 87 15.38 4.59 -1.54
C ALA A 87 15.16 4.78 -0.05
N GLU A 88 14.55 5.90 0.34
CA GLU A 88 14.34 6.25 1.74
C GLU A 88 13.22 7.29 1.89
N PRO A 89 12.73 7.51 3.11
CA PRO A 89 11.75 8.58 3.33
C PRO A 89 12.35 9.95 3.05
N GLU A 90 11.52 10.88 2.62
CA GLU A 90 11.92 12.26 2.40
C GLU A 90 10.93 13.20 3.06
N PRO A 91 11.33 14.45 3.38
CA PRO A 91 10.42 15.42 3.99
C PRO A 91 9.21 15.69 3.11
N SER A 92 8.05 15.87 3.74
CA SER A 92 6.80 16.17 3.04
C SER A 92 6.38 17.61 3.29
N ASP A 93 5.86 18.26 2.26
CA ASP A 93 5.31 19.60 2.37
C ASP A 93 3.89 19.62 2.94
N LEU A 94 3.22 18.45 2.97
CA LEU A 94 1.83 18.37 3.41
C LEU A 94 1.66 18.48 4.91
N ILE A 95 2.64 18.01 5.67
CA ILE A 95 2.58 18.01 7.14
C ILE A 95 3.90 18.54 7.66
N ALA A 96 3.84 19.53 8.54
CA ALA A 96 5.03 20.08 9.17
C ALA A 96 5.79 18.96 9.88
N ASN A 97 7.09 18.86 9.60
CA ASN A 97 7.95 17.80 10.13
C ASN A 97 7.51 16.39 9.73
N GLY A 98 6.68 16.29 8.70
CA GLY A 98 6.22 15.00 8.20
C GLY A 98 7.14 14.43 7.14
N TYR A 99 6.96 13.14 6.85
CA TYR A 99 7.72 12.41 5.85
C TYR A 99 6.82 11.70 4.88
N ARG A 100 7.37 11.48 3.69
CA ARG A 100 6.71 10.71 2.63
C ARG A 100 7.74 9.80 1.99
N ARG A 101 7.27 8.83 1.23
CA ARG A 101 8.19 7.96 0.50
C ARG A 101 7.67 7.75 -0.91
N ARG A 102 8.56 7.85 -1.89
CA ARG A 102 8.20 7.74 -3.29
C ARG A 102 7.68 6.34 -3.60
N ALA A 103 6.60 6.25 -4.36
CA ALA A 103 5.99 4.99 -4.73
C ALA A 103 5.29 5.13 -6.07
N ASP A 104 5.24 4.02 -6.81
CA ASP A 104 4.50 3.93 -8.06
C ASP A 104 3.13 3.35 -7.72
N LEU A 105 2.08 4.17 -7.82
CA LEU A 105 0.75 3.85 -7.33
C LEU A 105 -0.27 3.81 -8.45
N ARG A 106 -1.32 3.03 -8.27
CA ARG A 106 -2.49 3.04 -9.15
C ARG A 106 -3.76 2.88 -8.32
N GLU A 107 -4.82 3.53 -8.78
CA GLU A 107 -6.14 3.36 -8.17
C GLU A 107 -6.79 2.11 -8.75
N ILE A 108 -7.52 1.36 -7.91
CA ILE A 108 -8.24 0.17 -8.34
C ILE A 108 -9.71 0.33 -8.02
N GLU A 109 -10.55 -0.51 -8.64
CA GLU A 109 -11.92 -0.65 -8.15
C GLU A 109 -11.86 -1.09 -6.71
N PRO A 110 -12.60 -0.44 -5.80
CA PRO A 110 -12.49 -0.76 -4.39
C PRO A 110 -12.69 -2.25 -4.13
N LEU A 111 -11.72 -2.86 -3.47
CA LEU A 111 -11.80 -4.27 -3.08
C LEU A 111 -12.29 -4.32 -1.64
N ALA A 112 -13.56 -4.67 -1.47
CA ALA A 112 -14.24 -4.59 -0.18
C ALA A 112 -13.60 -5.47 0.87
N LEU A 113 -13.58 -5.00 2.11
CA LEU A 113 -13.04 -5.75 3.24
C LEU A 113 -13.64 -7.14 3.33
N ASP A 114 -14.93 -7.28 3.05
CA ASP A 114 -15.58 -8.59 3.12
C ASP A 114 -14.95 -9.64 2.19
N ARG A 115 -14.32 -9.19 1.09
CA ARG A 115 -13.65 -10.08 0.15
C ARG A 115 -12.28 -10.52 0.64
N ILE A 116 -11.69 -9.78 1.55
CA ILE A 116 -10.30 -10.00 1.98
C ILE A 116 -10.17 -10.21 3.48
N ARG A 117 -11.29 -10.34 4.17
CA ARG A 117 -11.29 -10.43 5.65
C ARG A 117 -10.43 -11.57 6.17
N ASP A 118 -10.39 -12.69 5.47
CA ASP A 118 -9.59 -13.84 5.88
C ASP A 118 -8.08 -13.61 5.74
N HIS A 119 -7.70 -12.58 4.99
CA HIS A 119 -6.28 -12.31 4.69
C HIS A 119 -5.80 -10.98 5.24
N LEU A 120 -6.71 -10.12 5.69
CA LEU A 120 -6.37 -8.82 6.24
C LEU A 120 -6.66 -8.83 7.73
N PRO A 121 -5.61 -8.79 8.58
CA PRO A 121 -5.83 -8.82 10.04
C PRO A 121 -6.43 -7.50 10.51
N THR A 122 -7.75 -7.47 10.63
CA THR A 122 -8.48 -6.23 10.94
C THR A 122 -8.08 -5.61 12.27
N SER A 123 -7.62 -6.42 13.23
CA SER A 123 -7.15 -5.90 14.50
C SER A 123 -5.91 -5.01 14.36
N ARG A 124 -5.19 -5.12 13.25
CA ARG A 124 -3.99 -4.31 13.01
C ARG A 124 -4.27 -3.01 12.28
N LEU A 125 -5.47 -2.82 11.76
CA LEU A 125 -5.81 -1.58 11.03
C LEU A 125 -5.61 -0.34 11.89
N ARG A 126 -5.81 -0.47 13.20
CA ARG A 126 -5.59 0.65 14.13
C ARG A 126 -4.15 1.13 14.20
N PHE A 127 -3.18 0.32 13.75
CA PHE A 127 -1.78 0.72 13.73
C PHE A 127 -1.42 1.65 12.57
N GLY A 128 -2.31 1.75 11.59
CA GLY A 128 -2.11 2.65 10.46
C GLY A 128 -1.13 2.18 9.41
N CYS A 129 -0.18 1.35 9.77
CA CYS A 129 0.79 0.79 8.83
C CYS A 129 1.35 -0.50 9.41
N PHE A 130 1.30 -1.58 8.63
CA PHE A 130 1.84 -2.87 9.08
C PHE A 130 2.13 -3.75 7.86
N GLU A 131 2.97 -4.76 8.06
CA GLU A 131 3.28 -5.70 6.99
C GLU A 131 2.35 -6.91 7.03
N LEU A 132 2.04 -7.44 5.85
CA LEU A 132 1.23 -8.65 5.71
C LEU A 132 2.12 -9.88 5.73
N ALA A 133 1.60 -10.97 6.28
CA ALA A 133 2.22 -12.27 6.11
C ALA A 133 2.24 -12.61 4.61
N ARG A 134 3.27 -13.32 4.16
CA ARG A 134 3.44 -13.59 2.74
C ARG A 134 2.24 -14.28 2.10
N ALA A 135 1.67 -15.27 2.77
CA ALA A 135 0.53 -16.00 2.22
C ALA A 135 -0.69 -15.09 2.06
N ASP A 136 -0.91 -14.20 3.02
CA ASP A 136 -2.01 -13.25 2.96
C ASP A 136 -1.80 -12.23 1.85
N ALA A 137 -0.57 -11.74 1.70
CA ALA A 137 -0.23 -10.82 0.63
C ALA A 137 -0.49 -11.45 -0.73
N THR A 138 -0.05 -12.69 -0.92
CA THR A 138 -0.26 -13.40 -2.19
C THR A 138 -1.75 -13.51 -2.51
N ALA A 139 -2.57 -13.87 -1.51
CA ALA A 139 -4.01 -14.00 -1.72
C ALA A 139 -4.64 -12.67 -2.09
N ILE A 140 -4.27 -11.59 -1.40
CA ILE A 140 -4.82 -10.27 -1.66
C ILE A 140 -4.42 -9.78 -3.06
N TRP A 141 -3.16 -9.93 -3.44
CA TRP A 141 -2.72 -9.53 -4.77
C TRP A 141 -3.42 -10.29 -5.89
N ARG A 142 -3.70 -11.59 -5.68
CA ARG A 142 -4.47 -12.37 -6.65
C ARG A 142 -5.89 -11.84 -6.81
N LEU A 143 -6.52 -11.46 -5.70
CA LEU A 143 -7.86 -10.88 -5.77
C LEU A 143 -7.85 -9.54 -6.48
N ILE A 144 -6.85 -8.70 -6.21
CA ILE A 144 -6.70 -7.42 -6.89
C ILE A 144 -6.60 -7.65 -8.40
N ASP A 145 -5.73 -8.56 -8.81
CA ASP A 145 -5.52 -8.83 -10.24
C ASP A 145 -6.78 -9.36 -10.91
N SER A 146 -7.53 -10.25 -10.25
CA SER A 146 -8.72 -10.83 -10.84
C SER A 146 -9.87 -9.83 -10.93
N GLU A 147 -9.99 -8.92 -9.97
CA GLU A 147 -11.08 -7.93 -9.96
C GLU A 147 -10.87 -6.81 -10.97
N GLN A 148 -9.63 -6.60 -11.43
CA GLN A 148 -9.30 -5.51 -12.34
C GLN A 148 -9.35 -5.91 -13.82
N THR A 149 -9.56 -7.17 -14.10
CA THR A 149 -9.62 -7.67 -15.49
C THR A 149 -11.03 -7.72 -16.07
#